data_26652fcda2a4c8f783344adf479deb2f
#
_entry.id   26652fcda2a4c8f783344adf479deb2f
#
_cell.length_a   1.000
_cell.length_b   1.000
_cell.length_c   1.000
_cell.angle_alpha   90.00
_cell.angle_beta   90.00
_cell.angle_gamma   90.00
#
_symmetry.space_group_name_H-M   'P 1'
#
loop_
_entity.id
_entity.type
_entity.pdbx_description
1 polymer ?
#
loop_
_entity_poly.entity_id
_entity_poly.type
_entity_poly.pdbx_seq_one_letter_code
_entity_poly.pdbx_strand_id
1 'polypeptide(L)'
;MKRMVALGAFLFCGLLGAGEAARADEVEDFYRDKRIELFISSTAGGGNDLSARLIARFLPNHIPGHPGITARNLPGAGGVTAANHIYNIAPRDGTAIGMIQNSALFEPLYGNDKAKFDIHKTNWVGSPNKDVGVLIVWNKVPVDTMEQARNRGLMLGVSGGLNATPAFYARVLASVFDMKIRMIAGYPGQNEAFMAMETGENEGYPSAFWSSLKAVKPGWIANKQIKMLLHFGSAPHPELKHVPFADDLLKDKPEARALMAVAAARSEERRVGKEC
;
A
#
# COMPACT_ATOMS: atom_id res chain seq x y z
N MET A 1 -51.53 38.04 8.63
CA MET A 1 -50.82 36.80 9.04
C MET A 1 -49.82 36.21 8.05
N LYS A 2 -49.76 36.58 6.76
CA LYS A 2 -48.83 36.01 5.75
C LYS A 2 -47.41 36.61 5.73
N ARG A 3 -47.15 37.74 6.41
CA ARG A 3 -45.85 38.42 6.40
C ARG A 3 -44.91 38.04 7.59
N MET A 4 -45.43 37.41 8.62
CA MET A 4 -44.59 36.97 9.78
C MET A 4 -43.95 35.60 9.60
N VAL A 5 -44.47 34.75 8.71
CA VAL A 5 -43.88 33.39 8.48
C VAL A 5 -42.62 33.45 7.62
N ALA A 6 -42.49 34.45 6.73
CA ALA A 6 -41.31 34.58 5.88
C ALA A 6 -40.05 35.06 6.63
N LEU A 7 -40.19 35.77 7.77
CA LEU A 7 -39.06 36.27 8.54
C LEU A 7 -38.41 35.19 9.43
N GLY A 8 -39.22 34.20 9.87
CA GLY A 8 -38.73 33.07 10.67
C GLY A 8 -37.89 32.04 9.91
N ALA A 9 -38.21 31.86 8.60
CA ALA A 9 -37.48 30.91 7.76
C ALA A 9 -36.06 31.41 7.35
N PHE A 10 -35.89 32.72 7.25
CA PHE A 10 -34.56 33.32 6.94
C PHE A 10 -33.60 33.30 8.13
N LEU A 11 -34.13 33.37 9.38
CA LEU A 11 -33.26 33.26 10.58
C LEU A 11 -32.81 31.83 10.86
N PHE A 12 -33.59 30.82 10.44
CA PHE A 12 -33.21 29.41 10.70
C PHE A 12 -32.15 28.89 9.72
N CYS A 13 -32.09 29.41 8.49
CA CYS A 13 -31.04 29.05 7.53
C CYS A 13 -29.66 29.66 7.87
N GLY A 14 -29.64 30.78 8.59
CA GLY A 14 -28.41 31.45 9.01
C GLY A 14 -27.67 30.74 10.16
N LEU A 15 -28.38 29.97 10.98
CA LEU A 15 -27.79 29.26 12.12
C LEU A 15 -27.10 27.94 11.76
N LEU A 16 -27.43 27.33 10.63
CA LEU A 16 -26.81 26.08 10.16
C LEU A 16 -25.43 26.32 9.49
N GLY A 17 -25.17 27.51 8.99
CA GLY A 17 -23.87 27.85 8.37
C GLY A 17 -22.80 28.33 9.34
N ALA A 18 -23.17 28.75 10.55
CA ALA A 18 -22.20 29.28 11.53
C ALA A 18 -21.37 28.20 12.25
N GLY A 19 -21.86 26.94 12.27
CA GLY A 19 -21.18 25.84 12.95
C GLY A 19 -19.99 25.26 12.19
N GLU A 20 -19.99 25.33 10.86
CA GLU A 20 -18.87 24.84 10.03
C GLU A 20 -17.72 25.85 9.95
N ALA A 21 -18.03 27.13 9.88
CA ALA A 21 -17.03 28.20 9.87
C ALA A 21 -16.25 28.24 11.20
N ALA A 22 -16.92 28.09 12.35
CA ALA A 22 -16.27 28.11 13.66
C ALA A 22 -15.32 26.91 13.87
N ARG A 23 -15.64 25.73 13.32
CA ARG A 23 -14.75 24.55 13.38
C ARG A 23 -13.55 24.67 12.45
N ALA A 24 -13.69 25.33 11.30
CA ALA A 24 -12.59 25.59 10.39
C ALA A 24 -11.54 26.50 11.03
N ASP A 25 -11.96 27.52 11.76
CA ASP A 25 -11.07 28.44 12.47
C ASP A 25 -10.27 27.76 13.59
N GLU A 26 -10.89 26.86 14.36
CA GLU A 26 -10.20 26.08 15.39
C GLU A 26 -9.14 25.13 14.81
N VAL A 27 -9.42 24.48 13.70
CA VAL A 27 -8.48 23.60 13.00
C VAL A 27 -7.33 24.39 12.40
N GLU A 28 -7.62 25.53 11.80
CA GLU A 28 -6.63 26.45 11.25
C GLU A 28 -5.70 26.96 12.35
N ASP A 29 -6.25 27.41 13.47
CA ASP A 29 -5.48 27.91 14.61
C ASP A 29 -4.60 26.81 15.22
N PHE A 30 -5.12 25.56 15.28
CA PHE A 30 -4.34 24.42 15.76
C PHE A 30 -3.13 24.12 14.87
N TYR A 31 -3.32 24.13 13.55
CA TYR A 31 -2.25 23.74 12.62
C TYR A 31 -1.36 24.92 12.17
N ARG A 32 -1.73 26.15 12.45
CA ARG A 32 -0.91 27.32 12.18
C ARG A 32 0.46 27.18 12.84
N ASP A 33 1.53 27.30 12.08
CA ASP A 33 2.92 27.13 12.52
C ASP A 33 3.30 25.72 13.02
N LYS A 34 2.40 24.73 12.92
CA LYS A 34 2.72 23.34 13.26
C LYS A 34 3.39 22.60 12.12
N ARG A 35 4.04 21.50 12.48
CA ARG A 35 4.65 20.58 11.55
C ARG A 35 4.13 19.17 11.83
N ILE A 36 3.68 18.48 10.77
CA ILE A 36 3.26 17.09 10.83
C ILE A 36 4.45 16.19 10.50
N GLU A 37 4.71 15.18 11.31
CA GLU A 37 5.65 14.10 10.99
C GLU A 37 4.92 12.97 10.26
N LEU A 38 5.38 12.64 9.04
CA LEU A 38 4.88 11.50 8.27
C LEU A 38 5.89 10.36 8.34
N PHE A 39 5.59 9.35 9.15
CA PHE A 39 6.42 8.16 9.30
C PHE A 39 6.15 7.15 8.18
N ILE A 40 7.20 6.75 7.47
CA ILE A 40 7.13 5.86 6.31
C ILE A 40 7.73 4.51 6.67
N SER A 41 6.96 3.45 6.59
CA SER A 41 7.36 2.11 7.03
C SER A 41 8.32 1.37 6.08
N SER A 42 8.77 1.99 5.00
CA SER A 42 9.69 1.42 4.02
C SER A 42 11.00 2.19 3.93
N THR A 43 11.99 1.60 3.26
CA THR A 43 13.22 2.30 2.85
C THR A 43 12.91 3.41 1.84
N ALA A 44 13.84 4.37 1.73
CA ALA A 44 13.70 5.48 0.79
C ALA A 44 13.73 5.00 -0.68
N GLY A 45 13.02 5.71 -1.55
CA GLY A 45 13.01 5.49 -3.01
C GLY A 45 12.13 4.34 -3.49
N GLY A 46 11.53 3.54 -2.61
CA GLY A 46 10.53 2.54 -2.98
C GLY A 46 9.15 3.18 -3.23
N GLY A 47 8.21 2.42 -3.84
CA GLY A 47 6.89 2.95 -4.19
C GLY A 47 6.10 3.51 -3.01
N ASN A 48 6.18 2.88 -1.84
CA ASN A 48 5.55 3.38 -0.62
C ASN A 48 6.14 4.74 -0.18
N ASP A 49 7.46 4.89 -0.28
CA ASP A 49 8.16 6.15 0.04
C ASP A 49 7.79 7.27 -0.95
N LEU A 50 7.76 6.96 -2.25
CA LEU A 50 7.36 7.94 -3.28
C LEU A 50 5.92 8.41 -3.09
N SER A 51 4.99 7.50 -2.81
CA SER A 51 3.59 7.83 -2.53
C SER A 51 3.46 8.69 -1.27
N ALA A 52 4.19 8.36 -0.20
CA ALA A 52 4.19 9.13 1.03
C ALA A 52 4.73 10.56 0.83
N ARG A 53 5.82 10.71 0.07
CA ARG A 53 6.39 12.03 -0.24
C ARG A 53 5.49 12.86 -1.16
N LEU A 54 4.75 12.20 -2.07
CA LEU A 54 3.73 12.88 -2.86
C LEU A 54 2.62 13.44 -1.96
N ILE A 55 2.13 12.64 -1.02
CA ILE A 55 1.15 13.08 -0.02
C ILE A 55 1.73 14.22 0.82
N ALA A 56 2.95 14.08 1.34
CA ALA A 56 3.60 15.13 2.14
C ALA A 56 3.72 16.47 1.40
N ARG A 57 3.86 16.43 0.07
CA ARG A 57 3.96 17.62 -0.77
C ARG A 57 2.63 18.36 -0.96
N PHE A 58 1.53 17.63 -1.10
CA PHE A 58 0.24 18.21 -1.48
C PHE A 58 -0.76 18.32 -0.33
N LEU A 59 -0.71 17.42 0.65
CA LEU A 59 -1.64 17.38 1.78
C LEU A 59 -1.71 18.71 2.56
N PRO A 60 -0.62 19.46 2.77
CA PRO A 60 -0.68 20.76 3.44
C PRO A 60 -1.67 21.74 2.82
N ASN A 61 -1.86 21.68 1.50
CA ASN A 61 -2.79 22.55 0.78
C ASN A 61 -4.28 22.27 1.10
N HIS A 62 -4.55 21.13 1.74
CA HIS A 62 -5.90 20.64 2.06
C HIS A 62 -6.17 20.62 3.57
N ILE A 63 -5.21 21.07 4.39
CA ILE A 63 -5.37 21.18 5.83
C ILE A 63 -5.42 22.67 6.17
N PRO A 64 -6.50 23.17 6.84
CA PRO A 64 -6.53 24.54 7.33
C PRO A 64 -5.28 24.82 8.20
N GLY A 65 -4.71 26.02 8.08
CA GLY A 65 -3.44 26.37 8.75
C GLY A 65 -2.19 25.92 8.00
N HIS A 66 -2.31 25.16 6.91
CA HIS A 66 -1.25 24.75 5.98
C HIS A 66 0.03 24.24 6.67
N PRO A 67 -0.05 23.24 7.59
CA PRO A 67 1.10 22.78 8.34
C PRO A 67 2.15 22.16 7.42
N GLY A 68 3.43 22.43 7.69
CA GLY A 68 4.51 21.74 6.98
C GLY A 68 4.51 20.23 7.29
N ILE A 69 4.84 19.37 6.31
CA ILE A 69 4.97 17.93 6.54
C ILE A 69 6.43 17.49 6.35
N THR A 70 6.98 16.80 7.35
CA THR A 70 8.30 16.19 7.32
C THR A 70 8.18 14.67 7.17
N ALA A 71 8.66 14.14 6.05
CA ALA A 71 8.66 12.69 5.80
C ALA A 71 9.90 12.03 6.39
N ARG A 72 9.71 10.97 7.22
CA ARG A 72 10.77 10.20 7.89
C ARG A 72 10.60 8.71 7.62
N ASN A 73 11.62 8.07 7.06
CA ASN A 73 11.62 6.61 6.89
C ASN A 73 11.94 5.92 8.22
N LEU A 74 11.09 4.96 8.59
CA LEU A 74 11.24 4.11 9.75
C LEU A 74 11.00 2.65 9.33
N PRO A 75 11.90 2.06 8.52
CA PRO A 75 11.76 0.71 8.02
C PRO A 75 11.99 -0.33 9.13
N GLY A 76 11.55 -1.56 8.90
CA GLY A 76 11.82 -2.70 9.76
C GLY A 76 10.63 -3.62 9.95
N ALA A 77 10.91 -4.92 10.05
CA ALA A 77 9.94 -5.99 10.29
C ALA A 77 8.68 -5.91 9.41
N GLY A 78 8.84 -5.64 8.10
CA GLY A 78 7.70 -5.53 7.19
C GLY A 78 6.75 -4.36 7.48
N GLY A 79 7.22 -3.32 8.20
CA GLY A 79 6.43 -2.15 8.59
C GLY A 79 5.96 -2.15 10.04
N VAL A 80 6.14 -3.24 10.79
CA VAL A 80 5.74 -3.34 12.21
C VAL A 80 6.46 -2.29 13.07
N THR A 81 7.73 -1.97 12.77
CA THR A 81 8.49 -0.94 13.48
C THR A 81 7.79 0.41 13.44
N ALA A 82 7.39 0.87 12.25
CA ALA A 82 6.69 2.15 12.09
C ALA A 82 5.28 2.11 12.70
N ALA A 83 4.55 0.99 12.53
CA ALA A 83 3.23 0.82 13.13
C ALA A 83 3.28 0.91 14.67
N ASN A 84 4.23 0.22 15.28
CA ASN A 84 4.47 0.30 16.74
C ASN A 84 4.82 1.73 17.17
N HIS A 85 5.66 2.43 16.41
CA HIS A 85 6.05 3.81 16.73
C HIS A 85 4.84 4.76 16.71
N ILE A 86 4.05 4.72 15.64
CA ILE A 86 2.84 5.55 15.52
C ILE A 86 1.85 5.25 16.64
N TYR A 87 1.67 3.97 16.96
CA TYR A 87 0.67 3.58 17.95
C TYR A 87 1.07 3.89 19.39
N ASN A 88 2.37 3.71 19.74
CA ASN A 88 2.80 3.76 21.14
C ASN A 88 3.63 4.99 21.52
N ILE A 89 4.26 5.67 20.54
CA ILE A 89 5.29 6.68 20.80
C ILE A 89 4.92 8.05 20.20
N ALA A 90 4.41 8.08 18.98
CA ALA A 90 4.09 9.32 18.28
C ALA A 90 3.01 10.15 19.02
N PRO A 91 3.03 11.49 18.90
CA PRO A 91 1.98 12.34 19.44
C PRO A 91 0.59 11.93 18.92
N ARG A 92 -0.43 12.05 19.77
CA ARG A 92 -1.83 11.71 19.46
C ARG A 92 -2.70 12.94 19.24
N ASP A 93 -2.08 14.04 18.91
CA ASP A 93 -2.71 15.36 18.75
C ASP A 93 -3.00 15.73 17.28
N GLY A 94 -2.79 14.80 16.34
CA GLY A 94 -2.96 15.07 14.90
C GLY A 94 -1.69 15.52 14.19
N THR A 95 -0.56 15.66 14.89
CA THR A 95 0.73 16.06 14.29
C THR A 95 1.60 14.89 13.84
N ALA A 96 1.10 13.65 13.91
CA ALA A 96 1.78 12.45 13.42
C ALA A 96 0.89 11.62 12.51
N ILE A 97 1.40 11.23 11.35
CA ILE A 97 0.74 10.36 10.37
C ILE A 97 1.67 9.19 10.04
N GLY A 98 1.11 8.01 9.81
CA GLY A 98 1.84 6.83 9.36
C GLY A 98 1.47 6.40 7.95
N MET A 99 2.46 6.24 7.08
CA MET A 99 2.31 5.51 5.83
C MET A 99 2.80 4.09 6.04
N ILE A 100 1.89 3.23 6.49
CA ILE A 100 2.19 1.86 6.93
C ILE A 100 1.94 0.87 5.80
N GLN A 101 2.89 -0.04 5.59
CA GLN A 101 2.72 -1.15 4.63
C GLN A 101 1.58 -2.06 5.08
N ASN A 102 0.74 -2.48 4.15
CA ASN A 102 -0.43 -3.32 4.41
C ASN A 102 -0.10 -4.61 5.16
N SER A 103 1.07 -5.22 4.91
CA SER A 103 1.50 -6.42 5.62
C SER A 103 1.55 -6.23 7.13
N ALA A 104 2.03 -5.09 7.61
CA ALA A 104 2.14 -4.83 9.04
C ALA A 104 0.79 -4.89 9.75
N LEU A 105 -0.28 -4.46 9.08
CA LEU A 105 -1.63 -4.40 9.65
C LEU A 105 -2.22 -5.78 9.98
N PHE A 106 -1.73 -6.83 9.33
CA PHE A 106 -2.18 -8.21 9.55
C PHE A 106 -1.32 -8.97 10.57
N GLU A 107 -0.16 -8.43 10.96
CA GLU A 107 0.75 -9.09 11.90
C GLU A 107 0.12 -9.44 13.26
N PRO A 108 -0.72 -8.58 13.87
CA PRO A 108 -1.44 -8.95 15.10
C PRO A 108 -2.36 -10.16 14.89
N LEU A 109 -3.02 -10.27 13.72
CA LEU A 109 -3.92 -11.38 13.40
C LEU A 109 -3.18 -12.72 13.19
N TYR A 110 -1.90 -12.64 12.82
CA TYR A 110 -1.03 -13.83 12.69
C TYR A 110 -0.35 -14.24 14.00
N GLY A 111 -0.68 -13.56 15.11
CA GLY A 111 -0.09 -13.86 16.40
C GLY A 111 1.37 -13.39 16.54
N ASN A 112 1.80 -12.41 15.75
CA ASN A 112 3.13 -11.81 15.91
C ASN A 112 3.17 -10.99 17.20
N ASP A 113 3.84 -11.50 18.21
CA ASP A 113 3.99 -10.88 19.53
C ASP A 113 4.79 -9.56 19.52
N LYS A 114 5.51 -9.27 18.43
CA LYS A 114 6.24 -8.02 18.21
C LYS A 114 5.34 -6.90 17.67
N ALA A 115 4.15 -7.21 17.16
CA ALA A 115 3.17 -6.23 16.72
C ALA A 115 2.38 -5.72 17.93
N LYS A 116 2.83 -4.61 18.51
CA LYS A 116 2.29 -3.99 19.74
C LYS A 116 1.32 -2.84 19.40
N PHE A 117 0.40 -3.05 18.49
CA PHE A 117 -0.62 -2.09 18.11
C PHE A 117 -1.96 -2.78 17.84
N ASP A 118 -3.03 -2.04 18.02
CA ASP A 118 -4.39 -2.50 17.75
C ASP A 118 -4.96 -1.71 16.56
N ILE A 119 -5.19 -2.41 15.45
CA ILE A 119 -5.70 -1.80 14.21
C ILE A 119 -7.11 -1.19 14.39
N HIS A 120 -7.90 -1.69 15.33
CA HIS A 120 -9.25 -1.19 15.60
C HIS A 120 -9.25 0.12 16.41
N LYS A 121 -8.13 0.46 17.04
CA LYS A 121 -7.92 1.70 17.79
C LYS A 121 -7.06 2.72 17.06
N THR A 122 -6.88 2.53 15.76
CA THR A 122 -6.11 3.43 14.89
C THR A 122 -7.07 4.30 14.09
N ASN A 123 -6.77 5.60 13.99
CA ASN A 123 -7.52 6.52 13.14
C ASN A 123 -7.07 6.37 11.69
N TRP A 124 -7.90 5.78 10.87
CA TRP A 124 -7.63 5.58 9.44
C TRP A 124 -8.00 6.84 8.65
N VAL A 125 -7.02 7.40 7.96
CA VAL A 125 -7.21 8.58 7.10
C VAL A 125 -7.63 8.16 5.68
N GLY A 126 -7.05 7.08 5.17
CA GLY A 126 -7.38 6.55 3.84
C GLY A 126 -6.24 5.80 3.19
N SER A 127 -6.45 5.39 1.94
CA SER A 127 -5.44 4.79 1.07
C SER A 127 -5.19 5.66 -0.15
N PRO A 128 -3.93 5.90 -0.55
CA PRO A 128 -3.63 6.78 -1.68
C PRO A 128 -4.03 6.18 -3.03
N ASN A 129 -4.07 4.85 -3.15
CA ASN A 129 -4.45 4.20 -4.41
C ASN A 129 -4.99 2.79 -4.19
N LYS A 130 -5.59 2.23 -5.27
CA LYS A 130 -5.82 0.80 -5.47
C LYS A 130 -4.81 0.32 -6.51
N ASP A 131 -4.09 -0.73 -6.21
CA ASP A 131 -3.05 -1.24 -7.08
C ASP A 131 -3.17 -2.74 -7.30
N VAL A 132 -2.55 -3.23 -8.36
CA VAL A 132 -2.45 -4.65 -8.66
C VAL A 132 -1.02 -5.12 -8.48
N GLY A 133 -0.87 -6.32 -7.93
CA GLY A 133 0.42 -6.98 -7.85
C GLY A 133 0.77 -7.65 -9.16
N VAL A 134 2.06 -7.64 -9.52
CA VAL A 134 2.58 -8.30 -10.72
C VAL A 134 3.73 -9.22 -10.33
N LEU A 135 3.65 -10.48 -10.73
CA LEU A 135 4.81 -11.38 -10.70
C LEU A 135 5.71 -11.04 -11.88
N ILE A 136 6.89 -10.53 -11.59
CA ILE A 136 7.88 -10.17 -12.58
C ILE A 136 9.11 -11.07 -12.51
N VAL A 137 9.71 -11.34 -13.66
CA VAL A 137 11.03 -11.98 -13.77
C VAL A 137 11.94 -11.18 -14.69
N TRP A 138 13.26 -11.30 -14.49
CA TRP A 138 14.22 -10.66 -15.36
C TRP A 138 14.18 -11.29 -16.76
N ASN A 139 14.37 -10.51 -17.79
CA ASN A 139 14.19 -10.96 -19.18
C ASN A 139 15.13 -12.11 -19.59
N LYS A 140 16.29 -12.25 -18.92
CA LYS A 140 17.26 -13.33 -19.17
C LYS A 140 16.83 -14.68 -18.56
N VAL A 141 15.85 -14.68 -17.66
CA VAL A 141 15.31 -15.91 -17.08
C VAL A 141 14.54 -16.68 -18.16
N PRO A 142 14.83 -17.98 -18.38
CA PRO A 142 14.24 -18.75 -19.49
C PRO A 142 12.81 -19.21 -19.18
N VAL A 143 11.93 -18.27 -18.86
CA VAL A 143 10.49 -18.47 -18.67
C VAL A 143 9.73 -17.30 -19.28
N ASP A 144 8.67 -17.60 -20.00
CA ASP A 144 7.78 -16.63 -20.63
C ASP A 144 6.31 -16.79 -20.21
N THR A 145 6.00 -17.92 -19.58
CA THR A 145 4.64 -18.26 -19.14
C THR A 145 4.61 -18.78 -17.71
N MET A 146 3.43 -18.73 -17.08
CA MET A 146 3.20 -19.33 -15.76
C MET A 146 3.45 -20.85 -15.75
N GLU A 147 3.16 -21.53 -16.85
CA GLU A 147 3.42 -22.96 -16.98
C GLU A 147 4.92 -23.29 -16.97
N GLN A 148 5.71 -22.54 -17.75
CA GLN A 148 7.17 -22.69 -17.74
C GLN A 148 7.76 -22.39 -16.36
N ALA A 149 7.27 -21.33 -15.71
CA ALA A 149 7.68 -20.95 -14.36
C ALA A 149 7.34 -22.05 -13.33
N ARG A 150 6.16 -22.65 -13.45
CA ARG A 150 5.74 -23.78 -12.61
C ARG A 150 6.66 -24.99 -12.76
N ASN A 151 6.93 -25.39 -14.00
CA ASN A 151 7.73 -26.58 -14.31
C ASN A 151 9.19 -26.44 -13.89
N ARG A 152 9.79 -25.28 -14.13
CA ARG A 152 11.19 -24.97 -13.80
C ARG A 152 11.38 -24.62 -12.33
N GLY A 153 10.48 -23.88 -11.74
CA GLY A 153 10.66 -23.17 -10.49
C GLY A 153 11.36 -21.79 -10.67
N LEU A 154 11.25 -20.95 -9.66
CA LEU A 154 11.81 -19.60 -9.64
C LEU A 154 12.54 -19.27 -8.34
N MET A 155 13.62 -18.48 -8.43
CA MET A 155 14.25 -17.82 -7.30
C MET A 155 13.74 -16.37 -7.23
N LEU A 156 12.91 -16.05 -6.25
CA LEU A 156 12.31 -14.73 -6.12
C LEU A 156 12.89 -13.97 -4.93
N GLY A 157 13.33 -12.73 -5.20
CA GLY A 157 13.74 -11.80 -4.15
C GLY A 157 12.54 -11.35 -3.32
N VAL A 158 12.69 -11.34 -1.99
CA VAL A 158 11.67 -10.83 -1.08
C VAL A 158 12.27 -9.81 -0.13
N SER A 159 11.68 -8.62 -0.06
CA SER A 159 12.12 -7.54 0.81
C SER A 159 11.33 -7.50 2.11
N GLY A 160 11.91 -6.90 3.16
CA GLY A 160 11.25 -6.73 4.46
C GLY A 160 11.18 -8.01 5.31
N GLY A 161 11.82 -9.11 4.88
CA GLY A 161 11.84 -10.39 5.59
C GLY A 161 10.74 -11.36 5.17
N LEU A 162 10.75 -12.56 5.77
CA LEU A 162 9.88 -13.66 5.37
C LEU A 162 8.39 -13.46 5.75
N ASN A 163 8.07 -12.54 6.62
CA ASN A 163 6.69 -12.22 7.01
C ASN A 163 6.13 -11.01 6.22
N ALA A 164 6.97 -10.31 5.46
CA ALA A 164 6.56 -9.16 4.67
C ALA A 164 5.67 -9.54 3.47
N THR A 165 5.02 -8.54 2.89
CA THR A 165 4.10 -8.69 1.76
C THR A 165 4.68 -9.51 0.60
N PRO A 166 5.92 -9.28 0.12
CA PRO A 166 6.46 -10.08 -0.99
C PRO A 166 6.59 -11.55 -0.66
N ALA A 167 7.05 -11.90 0.54
CA ALA A 167 7.18 -13.29 0.97
C ALA A 167 5.82 -13.98 1.14
N PHE A 168 4.81 -13.25 1.61
CA PHE A 168 3.44 -13.75 1.67
C PHE A 168 2.93 -14.09 0.27
N TYR A 169 3.05 -13.18 -0.70
CA TYR A 169 2.63 -13.45 -2.07
C TYR A 169 3.42 -14.58 -2.72
N ALA A 170 4.72 -14.70 -2.47
CA ALA A 170 5.52 -15.82 -2.96
C ALA A 170 4.94 -17.16 -2.47
N ARG A 171 4.55 -17.25 -1.18
CA ARG A 171 3.90 -18.47 -0.63
C ARG A 171 2.52 -18.73 -1.24
N VAL A 172 1.70 -17.68 -1.40
CA VAL A 172 0.39 -17.80 -2.04
C VAL A 172 0.54 -18.31 -3.48
N LEU A 173 1.42 -17.71 -4.28
CA LEU A 173 1.69 -18.12 -5.65
C LEU A 173 2.21 -19.57 -5.71
N ALA A 174 3.11 -19.95 -4.80
CA ALA A 174 3.60 -21.33 -4.71
C ALA A 174 2.46 -22.31 -4.46
N SER A 175 1.57 -22.02 -3.50
CA SER A 175 0.45 -22.89 -3.14
C SER A 175 -0.63 -22.94 -4.22
N VAL A 176 -1.06 -21.76 -4.74
CA VAL A 176 -2.20 -21.63 -5.65
C VAL A 176 -1.88 -22.17 -7.05
N PHE A 177 -0.65 -21.96 -7.53
CA PHE A 177 -0.21 -22.39 -8.85
C PHE A 177 0.69 -23.63 -8.84
N ASP A 178 0.90 -24.25 -7.67
CA ASP A 178 1.79 -25.41 -7.50
C ASP A 178 3.20 -25.13 -8.05
N MET A 179 3.76 -23.97 -7.66
CA MET A 179 5.05 -23.49 -8.13
C MET A 179 6.15 -23.78 -7.13
N LYS A 180 7.32 -24.21 -7.62
CA LYS A 180 8.53 -24.31 -6.81
C LYS A 180 9.17 -22.93 -6.70
N ILE A 181 8.94 -22.21 -5.58
CA ILE A 181 9.51 -20.90 -5.33
C ILE A 181 10.57 -20.98 -4.23
N ARG A 182 11.81 -20.63 -4.58
CA ARG A 182 12.88 -20.37 -3.61
C ARG A 182 12.91 -18.88 -3.32
N MET A 183 12.63 -18.50 -2.09
CA MET A 183 12.71 -17.10 -1.66
C MET A 183 14.14 -16.74 -1.26
N ILE A 184 14.66 -15.64 -1.82
CA ILE A 184 15.92 -15.00 -1.41
C ILE A 184 15.53 -13.79 -0.56
N ALA A 185 15.76 -13.90 0.74
CA ALA A 185 15.42 -12.87 1.73
C ALA A 185 16.68 -12.10 2.18
N GLY A 186 16.48 -11.00 2.91
CA GLY A 186 17.55 -10.18 3.46
C GLY A 186 17.64 -8.79 2.84
N TYR A 187 16.88 -8.53 1.78
CA TYR A 187 16.79 -7.19 1.21
C TYR A 187 15.99 -6.25 2.13
N PRO A 188 16.56 -5.09 2.51
CA PRO A 188 15.88 -4.13 3.38
C PRO A 188 14.58 -3.58 2.76
N GLY A 189 14.59 -3.36 1.44
CA GLY A 189 13.48 -2.81 0.68
C GLY A 189 13.37 -3.38 -0.73
N GLN A 190 12.37 -2.89 -1.46
CA GLN A 190 12.08 -3.32 -2.84
C GLN A 190 13.22 -2.95 -3.81
N ASN A 191 13.84 -1.78 -3.64
CA ASN A 191 14.90 -1.33 -4.53
C ASN A 191 16.11 -2.23 -4.48
N GLU A 192 16.51 -2.67 -3.28
CA GLU A 192 17.63 -3.58 -3.08
C GLU A 192 17.34 -4.95 -3.70
N ALA A 193 16.11 -5.46 -3.57
CA ALA A 193 15.70 -6.69 -4.24
C ALA A 193 15.68 -6.54 -5.78
N PHE A 194 15.34 -5.37 -6.29
CA PHE A 194 15.39 -5.06 -7.73
C PHE A 194 16.82 -4.96 -8.25
N MET A 195 17.73 -4.32 -7.49
CA MET A 195 19.15 -4.29 -7.85
C MET A 195 19.75 -5.70 -7.91
N ALA A 196 19.39 -6.55 -6.95
CA ALA A 196 19.80 -7.95 -6.90
C ALA A 196 19.24 -8.75 -8.12
N MET A 197 18.08 -8.37 -8.63
CA MET A 197 17.53 -8.96 -9.86
C MET A 197 18.31 -8.51 -11.10
N GLU A 198 18.72 -7.24 -11.17
CA GLU A 198 19.58 -6.71 -12.27
C GLU A 198 20.94 -7.44 -12.34
N THR A 199 21.50 -7.79 -11.17
CA THR A 199 22.79 -8.49 -11.07
C THR A 199 22.69 -10.01 -11.17
N GLY A 200 21.47 -10.56 -11.17
CA GLY A 200 21.23 -12.00 -11.30
C GLY A 200 21.32 -12.79 -9.98
N GLU A 201 21.35 -12.11 -8.82
CA GLU A 201 21.31 -12.75 -7.51
C GLU A 201 19.94 -13.40 -7.24
N ASN A 202 18.88 -12.81 -7.76
CA ASN A 202 17.54 -13.40 -7.83
C ASN A 202 16.98 -13.28 -9.25
N GLU A 203 15.96 -14.07 -9.56
CA GLU A 203 15.38 -14.15 -10.90
C GLU A 203 14.17 -13.25 -11.11
N GLY A 204 13.55 -12.77 -10.03
CA GLY A 204 12.32 -12.00 -10.13
C GLY A 204 11.79 -11.55 -8.76
N TYR A 205 10.62 -10.93 -8.79
CA TYR A 205 9.94 -10.39 -7.62
C TYR A 205 8.45 -10.79 -7.62
N PRO A 206 7.92 -11.35 -6.53
CA PRO A 206 6.60 -12.01 -6.55
C PRO A 206 5.41 -11.07 -6.63
N SER A 207 5.57 -9.81 -6.21
CA SER A 207 4.45 -8.86 -6.06
C SER A 207 4.90 -7.41 -6.23
N ALA A 208 5.47 -7.09 -7.39
CA ALA A 208 5.72 -5.69 -7.73
C ALA A 208 4.37 -5.00 -7.97
N PHE A 209 4.04 -3.97 -7.19
CA PHE A 209 2.86 -3.18 -7.46
C PHE A 209 3.03 -2.37 -8.74
N TRP A 210 2.02 -2.41 -9.62
CA TRP A 210 2.12 -1.87 -10.97
C TRP A 210 2.42 -0.37 -11.00
N SER A 211 1.73 0.43 -10.18
CA SER A 211 1.99 1.87 -10.09
C SER A 211 3.41 2.16 -9.60
N SER A 212 3.84 1.41 -8.60
CA SER A 212 5.18 1.50 -8.02
C SER A 212 6.26 1.13 -9.04
N LEU A 213 6.06 0.04 -9.79
CA LEU A 213 6.98 -0.42 -10.82
C LEU A 213 7.16 0.62 -11.93
N LYS A 214 6.06 1.23 -12.39
CA LYS A 214 6.10 2.33 -13.38
C LYS A 214 6.85 3.55 -12.87
N ALA A 215 6.71 3.88 -11.58
CA ALA A 215 7.36 5.05 -11.00
C ALA A 215 8.86 4.84 -10.73
N VAL A 216 9.23 3.64 -10.24
CA VAL A 216 10.61 3.34 -9.79
C VAL A 216 11.49 2.86 -10.95
N LYS A 217 10.95 2.07 -11.86
CA LYS A 217 11.69 1.40 -12.95
C LYS A 217 10.99 1.53 -14.32
N PRO A 218 10.65 2.76 -14.77
CA PRO A 218 9.96 2.95 -16.06
C PRO A 218 10.75 2.38 -17.25
N GLY A 219 12.08 2.45 -17.18
CA GLY A 219 12.98 1.90 -18.21
C GLY A 219 12.89 0.38 -18.35
N TRP A 220 12.56 -0.35 -17.30
CA TRP A 220 12.41 -1.82 -17.38
C TRP A 220 11.25 -2.23 -18.29
N ILE A 221 10.18 -1.45 -18.23
CA ILE A 221 8.98 -1.68 -19.03
C ILE A 221 9.25 -1.27 -20.48
N ALA A 222 9.75 -0.04 -20.68
CA ALA A 222 10.02 0.51 -22.01
C ALA A 222 11.05 -0.33 -22.81
N ASN A 223 12.09 -0.81 -22.13
CA ASN A 223 13.18 -1.58 -22.75
C ASN A 223 12.98 -3.10 -22.66
N LYS A 224 11.81 -3.57 -22.19
CA LYS A 224 11.49 -5.00 -22.04
C LYS A 224 12.55 -5.78 -21.23
N GLN A 225 13.07 -5.16 -20.18
CA GLN A 225 14.06 -5.77 -19.30
C GLN A 225 13.46 -6.79 -18.33
N ILE A 226 12.15 -6.78 -18.18
CA ILE A 226 11.38 -7.73 -17.37
C ILE A 226 10.29 -8.38 -18.20
N LYS A 227 9.87 -9.56 -17.75
CA LYS A 227 8.66 -10.25 -18.21
C LYS A 227 7.65 -10.27 -17.06
N MET A 228 6.41 -9.97 -17.39
CA MET A 228 5.29 -10.00 -16.44
C MET A 228 4.53 -11.30 -16.66
N LEU A 229 4.63 -12.23 -15.73
CA LEU A 229 4.05 -13.57 -15.89
C LEU A 229 2.59 -13.65 -15.46
N LEU A 230 2.20 -12.83 -14.46
CA LEU A 230 0.88 -12.84 -13.87
C LEU A 230 0.61 -11.47 -13.23
N HIS A 231 -0.64 -11.02 -13.30
CA HIS A 231 -1.08 -9.94 -12.41
C HIS A 231 -2.27 -10.38 -11.56
N PHE A 232 -2.44 -9.78 -10.40
CA PHE A 232 -3.47 -10.10 -9.42
C PHE A 232 -3.92 -8.87 -8.63
N GLY A 233 -5.19 -8.85 -8.28
CA GLY A 233 -5.89 -7.77 -7.60
C GLY A 233 -7.37 -8.09 -7.56
N SER A 234 -8.23 -7.15 -7.16
CA SER A 234 -9.69 -7.35 -7.15
C SER A 234 -10.32 -7.36 -8.55
N ALA A 235 -9.62 -6.79 -9.53
CA ALA A 235 -10.05 -6.76 -10.93
C ALA A 235 -8.84 -6.69 -11.87
N PRO A 236 -9.01 -7.12 -13.15
CA PRO A 236 -7.97 -6.96 -14.16
C PRO A 236 -7.61 -5.48 -14.37
N HIS A 237 -6.32 -5.19 -14.51
CA HIS A 237 -5.87 -3.83 -14.77
C HIS A 237 -5.91 -3.49 -16.27
N PRO A 238 -6.46 -2.33 -16.67
CA PRO A 238 -6.64 -2.00 -18.09
C PRO A 238 -5.35 -1.91 -18.91
N GLU A 239 -4.22 -1.55 -18.29
CA GLU A 239 -2.90 -1.51 -18.95
C GLU A 239 -2.25 -2.90 -19.05
N LEU A 240 -2.70 -3.90 -18.29
CA LEU A 240 -2.12 -5.24 -18.22
C LEU A 240 -2.94 -6.31 -18.95
N LYS A 241 -3.75 -5.94 -19.94
CA LYS A 241 -4.58 -6.87 -20.71
C LYS A 241 -3.79 -8.00 -21.40
N HIS A 242 -2.50 -7.79 -21.63
CA HIS A 242 -1.58 -8.76 -22.25
C HIS A 242 -0.90 -9.67 -21.23
N VAL A 243 -1.08 -9.42 -19.93
CA VAL A 243 -0.56 -10.24 -18.84
C VAL A 243 -1.70 -11.08 -18.27
N PRO A 244 -1.54 -12.39 -18.06
CA PRO A 244 -2.60 -13.22 -17.48
C PRO A 244 -3.09 -12.68 -16.13
N PHE A 245 -4.40 -12.69 -15.92
CA PHE A 245 -5.00 -12.35 -14.62
C PHE A 245 -5.18 -13.62 -13.79
N ALA A 246 -4.77 -13.56 -12.52
CA ALA A 246 -4.73 -14.73 -11.65
C ALA A 246 -6.10 -15.41 -11.52
N ASP A 247 -7.17 -14.64 -11.36
CA ASP A 247 -8.53 -15.18 -11.19
C ASP A 247 -9.00 -15.93 -12.43
N ASP A 248 -8.59 -15.53 -13.62
CA ASP A 248 -8.90 -16.22 -14.88
C ASP A 248 -8.24 -17.60 -14.98
N LEU A 249 -7.02 -17.73 -14.46
CA LEU A 249 -6.29 -19.01 -14.42
C LEU A 249 -6.79 -19.97 -13.33
N LEU A 250 -7.61 -19.48 -12.41
CA LEU A 250 -8.10 -20.21 -11.26
C LEU A 250 -9.60 -20.52 -11.31
N LYS A 251 -10.27 -20.34 -12.46
CA LYS A 251 -11.71 -20.51 -12.62
C LYS A 251 -12.21 -21.86 -12.13
N ASP A 252 -11.44 -22.92 -12.38
CA ASP A 252 -11.78 -24.29 -12.01
C ASP A 252 -11.20 -24.72 -10.65
N LYS A 253 -10.63 -23.80 -9.87
CA LYS A 253 -9.98 -24.04 -8.58
C LYS A 253 -10.55 -23.11 -7.50
N PRO A 254 -11.76 -23.37 -6.97
CA PRO A 254 -12.45 -22.43 -6.07
C PRO A 254 -11.68 -22.11 -4.79
N GLU A 255 -11.00 -23.07 -4.19
CA GLU A 255 -10.19 -22.85 -2.97
C GLU A 255 -8.97 -21.97 -3.26
N ALA A 256 -8.25 -22.26 -4.33
CA ALA A 256 -7.10 -21.46 -4.77
C ALA A 256 -7.52 -20.03 -5.13
N ARG A 257 -8.67 -19.89 -5.79
CA ARG A 257 -9.28 -18.60 -6.10
C ARG A 257 -9.65 -17.83 -4.84
N ALA A 258 -10.25 -18.48 -3.84
CA ALA A 258 -10.57 -17.86 -2.56
C ALA A 258 -9.30 -17.39 -1.83
N LEU A 259 -8.24 -18.20 -1.80
CA LEU A 259 -6.97 -17.81 -1.21
C LEU A 259 -6.34 -16.62 -1.93
N MET A 260 -6.41 -16.58 -3.26
CA MET A 260 -5.91 -15.47 -4.06
C MET A 260 -6.74 -14.19 -3.84
N ALA A 261 -8.06 -14.31 -3.67
CA ALA A 261 -8.93 -13.18 -3.34
C ALA A 261 -8.60 -12.58 -1.97
N VAL A 262 -8.32 -13.41 -0.95
CA VAL A 262 -7.84 -12.95 0.36
C VAL A 262 -6.49 -12.23 0.23
N ALA A 263 -5.59 -12.76 -0.60
CA ALA A 263 -4.31 -12.11 -0.87
C ALA A 263 -4.52 -10.76 -1.58
N ALA A 264 -5.38 -10.71 -2.59
CA ALA A 264 -5.70 -9.48 -3.33
C ALA A 264 -6.35 -8.42 -2.43
N ALA A 265 -7.20 -8.80 -1.49
CA ALA A 265 -7.81 -7.88 -0.53
C ALA A 265 -6.78 -7.13 0.33
N ARG A 266 -5.58 -7.68 0.52
CA ARG A 266 -4.47 -7.01 1.20
C ARG A 266 -3.83 -5.89 0.36
N SER A 267 -4.02 -5.89 -0.95
CA SER A 267 -3.57 -4.80 -1.83
C SER A 267 -4.62 -3.70 -1.99
N GLU A 268 -5.82 -3.92 -1.47
CA GLU A 268 -6.93 -2.98 -1.50
C GLU A 268 -7.35 -2.59 -0.09
N GLU A 269 -7.00 -1.40 0.34
CA GLU A 269 -7.70 -0.80 1.46
C GLU A 269 -9.12 -0.45 1.02
N ARG A 270 -10.10 -1.23 1.47
CA ARG A 270 -11.48 -0.77 1.47
C ARG A 270 -11.56 0.47 2.36
N ARG A 271 -12.07 1.57 1.81
CA ARG A 271 -12.62 2.64 2.62
C ARG A 271 -13.68 2.02 3.54
N VAL A 272 -13.34 1.82 4.80
CA VAL A 272 -14.32 1.75 5.86
C VAL A 272 -14.49 3.20 6.34
N GLY A 273 -15.01 4.04 5.45
CA GLY A 273 -15.62 5.28 5.84
C GLY A 273 -16.98 4.93 6.40
N LYS A 274 -17.15 5.00 7.69
CA LYS A 274 -18.48 5.28 8.25
C LYS A 274 -18.83 6.65 7.70
N GLU A 275 -19.88 6.68 6.89
CA GLU A 275 -20.62 7.90 6.70
C GLU A 275 -21.06 8.36 8.09
N CYS A 276 -20.51 9.50 8.54
CA CYS A 276 -21.04 10.26 9.65
C CYS A 276 -21.91 11.36 9.08
#